data_3623ecd9761b1e7c9aee7edf24787186
#
_entry.id   3623ecd9761b1e7c9aee7edf24787186
#
_cell.length_a   1.000
_cell.length_b   1.000
_cell.length_c   1.000
_cell.angle_alpha   90.00
_cell.angle_beta   90.00
_cell.angle_gamma   90.00
#
_symmetry.space_group_name_H-M   'P 1'
#
loop_
_entity.id
_entity.type
_entity.pdbx_description
1 polymer ?
#
loop_
_entity_poly.entity_id
_entity_poly.type
_entity_poly.pdbx_seq_one_letter_code
_entity_poly.pdbx_strand_id
1 'polypeptide(L)'
;MVIVCILEIGCASTRLILPEGPSRPFADYQGRFNQATGPCQRVRTMQVAMRVNAESRQTTFRGEVLGALSRPASLRLVGVAPFGLPGFILVAKLNEAAILVLPREKRVVTATAVEGLLSMVAGVSLSTEDFLAVLTGCVVAAPEPQQAKIYGNGWIGVKVNPESTAYLQTVDNVPVIVAGRRPGLTAWYSDHIRGLPRRIDLRARDDSGRASSLAVTLSQLSVNIELEPEVFNAEIPEDYVYVTLEEFQSEGETLENNGLLVPPQ
;
A
#
# COMPACT_ATOMS: atom_id res chain seq x y z
N MET A 1 38.31 19.33 -31.18
CA MET A 1 37.88 18.55 -29.99
C MET A 1 36.50 19.07 -29.63
N VAL A 2 35.43 18.37 -30.03
CA VAL A 2 34.04 18.78 -29.78
C VAL A 2 33.57 18.04 -28.53
N ILE A 3 33.30 18.78 -27.45
CA ILE A 3 32.74 18.23 -26.19
C ILE A 3 31.22 18.15 -26.40
N VAL A 4 30.70 16.95 -26.54
CA VAL A 4 29.25 16.67 -26.50
C VAL A 4 28.82 16.58 -25.06
N CYS A 5 28.17 17.63 -24.52
CA CYS A 5 27.47 17.57 -23.25
C CYS A 5 26.17 16.76 -23.42
N ILE A 6 26.15 15.55 -22.91
CA ILE A 6 24.92 14.75 -22.77
C ILE A 6 24.17 15.31 -21.56
N LEU A 7 23.09 16.06 -21.81
CA LEU A 7 22.13 16.45 -20.78
C LEU A 7 21.33 15.21 -20.38
N GLU A 8 21.64 14.62 -19.23
CA GLU A 8 20.78 13.63 -18.61
C GLU A 8 19.50 14.33 -18.11
N ILE A 9 18.43 14.21 -18.89
CA ILE A 9 17.10 14.63 -18.47
C ILE A 9 16.60 13.60 -17.45
N GLY A 10 16.91 13.83 -16.19
CA GLY A 10 16.32 13.09 -15.09
C GLY A 10 14.81 13.32 -15.09
N CYS A 11 14.02 12.31 -15.45
CA CYS A 11 12.57 12.30 -15.23
C CYS A 11 12.28 12.32 -13.73
N ALA A 12 12.26 13.51 -13.13
CA ALA A 12 11.64 13.70 -11.83
C ALA A 12 10.15 13.46 -12.01
N SER A 13 9.61 12.39 -11.43
CA SER A 13 8.17 12.16 -11.41
C SER A 13 7.52 13.31 -10.66
N THR A 14 6.86 14.20 -11.39
CA THR A 14 6.14 15.33 -10.81
C THR A 14 4.98 14.75 -9.99
N ARG A 15 5.12 14.76 -8.66
CA ARG A 15 4.05 14.31 -7.77
C ARG A 15 2.84 15.20 -8.01
N LEU A 16 1.71 14.61 -8.33
CA LEU A 16 0.44 15.32 -8.47
C LEU A 16 0.08 15.94 -7.11
N ILE A 17 -0.13 17.24 -7.08
CA ILE A 17 -0.62 17.95 -5.90
C ILE A 17 -2.14 17.78 -5.90
N LEU A 18 -2.72 17.40 -4.75
CA LEU A 18 -4.16 17.32 -4.61
C LEU A 18 -4.78 18.71 -4.89
N PRO A 19 -5.93 18.75 -5.59
CA PRO A 19 -6.51 20.03 -5.95
C PRO A 19 -6.96 20.80 -4.70
N GLU A 20 -6.45 22.00 -4.58
CA GLU A 20 -6.84 23.00 -3.59
C GLU A 20 -7.41 24.23 -4.33
N GLY A 21 -8.39 24.91 -3.72
CA GLY A 21 -8.93 26.14 -4.29
C GLY A 21 -10.38 26.02 -4.77
N PRO A 22 -10.81 26.94 -5.66
CA PRO A 22 -12.21 27.05 -6.05
C PRO A 22 -12.74 25.77 -6.70
N SER A 23 -13.89 25.32 -6.22
CA SER A 23 -14.58 24.13 -6.71
C SER A 23 -16.09 24.39 -6.75
N ARG A 24 -16.80 23.66 -7.60
CA ARG A 24 -18.26 23.72 -7.68
C ARG A 24 -18.86 22.32 -7.56
N PRO A 25 -20.10 22.19 -7.07
CA PRO A 25 -20.80 20.91 -7.07
C PRO A 25 -20.84 20.30 -8.48
N PHE A 26 -20.71 18.97 -8.55
CA PHE A 26 -20.75 18.22 -9.79
C PHE A 26 -21.75 17.09 -9.68
N ALA A 27 -22.91 17.22 -10.33
CA ALA A 27 -24.03 16.29 -10.20
C ALA A 27 -23.80 14.97 -10.96
N ASP A 28 -23.16 15.04 -12.15
CA ASP A 28 -23.02 13.90 -13.06
C ASP A 28 -21.79 13.01 -12.76
N TYR A 29 -21.48 12.83 -11.48
CA TYR A 29 -20.27 12.11 -11.07
C TYR A 29 -20.46 10.59 -10.98
N GLN A 30 -21.67 10.09 -10.74
CA GLN A 30 -21.91 8.68 -10.43
C GLN A 30 -21.45 7.74 -11.55
N GLY A 31 -21.79 8.03 -12.80
CA GLY A 31 -21.36 7.22 -13.94
C GLY A 31 -19.84 7.17 -14.09
N ARG A 32 -19.18 8.36 -13.94
CA ARG A 32 -17.73 8.46 -14.01
C ARG A 32 -17.05 7.75 -12.83
N PHE A 33 -17.61 7.87 -11.64
CA PHE A 33 -17.09 7.22 -10.44
C PHE A 33 -17.21 5.70 -10.56
N ASN A 34 -18.37 5.17 -10.97
CA ASN A 34 -18.58 3.74 -11.16
C ASN A 34 -17.64 3.16 -12.24
N GLN A 35 -17.41 3.91 -13.31
CA GLN A 35 -16.44 3.51 -14.34
C GLN A 35 -15.02 3.47 -13.79
N ALA A 36 -14.61 4.48 -13.01
CA ALA A 36 -13.28 4.58 -12.42
C ALA A 36 -13.01 3.51 -11.34
N THR A 37 -14.02 3.17 -10.53
CA THR A 37 -13.90 2.18 -9.45
C THR A 37 -14.18 0.75 -9.88
N GLY A 38 -14.87 0.55 -10.99
CA GLY A 38 -15.24 -0.78 -11.49
C GLY A 38 -14.05 -1.76 -11.59
N PRO A 39 -12.89 -1.37 -12.12
CA PRO A 39 -11.72 -2.26 -12.15
C PRO A 39 -11.31 -2.76 -10.78
N CYS A 40 -11.11 -1.89 -9.79
CA CYS A 40 -10.66 -2.27 -8.45
C CYS A 40 -11.73 -3.04 -7.65
N GLN A 41 -13.02 -2.72 -7.81
CA GLN A 41 -14.11 -3.42 -7.13
C GLN A 41 -14.29 -4.85 -7.60
N ARG A 42 -13.96 -5.15 -8.86
CA ARG A 42 -14.05 -6.50 -9.42
C ARG A 42 -12.90 -7.42 -9.02
N VAL A 43 -11.83 -6.90 -8.44
CA VAL A 43 -10.72 -7.73 -7.99
C VAL A 43 -11.13 -8.52 -6.74
N ARG A 44 -11.10 -9.83 -6.85
CA ARG A 44 -11.34 -10.78 -5.75
C ARG A 44 -10.06 -11.38 -5.24
N THR A 45 -9.18 -11.76 -6.15
CA THR A 45 -7.85 -12.30 -5.86
C THR A 45 -6.79 -11.53 -6.63
N MET A 46 -5.59 -11.48 -6.08
CA MET A 46 -4.46 -10.78 -6.68
C MET A 46 -3.17 -11.52 -6.35
N GLN A 47 -2.37 -11.77 -7.38
CA GLN A 47 -0.97 -12.17 -7.24
C GLN A 47 -0.11 -11.12 -7.92
N VAL A 48 0.98 -10.70 -7.26
CA VAL A 48 1.78 -9.58 -7.72
C VAL A 48 3.22 -9.64 -7.25
N ALA A 49 4.15 -9.21 -8.08
CA ALA A 49 5.48 -8.79 -7.66
C ALA A 49 5.51 -7.27 -7.53
N MET A 50 6.00 -6.77 -6.42
CA MET A 50 6.05 -5.36 -6.07
C MET A 50 7.49 -4.92 -5.82
N ARG A 51 7.94 -3.86 -6.49
CA ARG A 51 9.13 -3.14 -6.03
C ARG A 51 8.67 -2.08 -5.03
N VAL A 52 9.21 -2.16 -3.82
CA VAL A 52 8.79 -1.35 -2.68
C VAL A 52 9.94 -0.48 -2.21
N ASN A 53 9.64 0.79 -1.95
CA ASN A 53 10.50 1.71 -1.23
C ASN A 53 9.66 2.34 -0.10
N ALA A 54 9.89 1.88 1.12
CA ALA A 54 9.22 2.35 2.33
C ALA A 54 10.22 3.14 3.18
N GLU A 55 9.79 4.30 3.66
CA GLU A 55 10.58 5.17 4.52
C GLU A 55 9.72 5.64 5.69
N SER A 56 10.20 5.39 6.90
CA SER A 56 9.70 5.95 8.15
C SER A 56 10.88 6.40 9.01
N ARG A 57 10.63 6.98 10.18
CA ARG A 57 11.72 7.31 11.10
C ARG A 57 12.48 6.09 11.63
N GLN A 58 11.80 4.95 11.74
CA GLN A 58 12.32 3.74 12.37
C GLN A 58 12.77 2.69 11.34
N THR A 59 12.26 2.74 10.12
CA THR A 59 12.49 1.69 9.14
C THR A 59 12.65 2.28 7.75
N THR A 60 13.70 1.85 7.07
CA THR A 60 13.84 2.04 5.62
C THR A 60 13.89 0.64 5.01
N PHE A 61 12.93 0.36 4.15
CA PHE A 61 12.91 -0.90 3.38
C PHE A 61 12.92 -0.58 1.89
N ARG A 62 13.86 -1.18 1.18
CA ARG A 62 13.92 -1.09 -0.29
C ARG A 62 14.18 -2.48 -0.84
N GLY A 63 13.22 -3.01 -1.59
CA GLY A 63 13.33 -4.38 -2.08
C GLY A 63 12.16 -4.81 -2.93
N GLU A 64 12.13 -6.09 -3.22
CA GLU A 64 11.02 -6.77 -3.88
C GLU A 64 10.14 -7.47 -2.85
N VAL A 65 8.83 -7.39 -3.03
CA VAL A 65 7.84 -8.08 -2.22
C VAL A 65 6.91 -8.85 -3.16
N LEU A 66 6.78 -10.15 -2.94
CA LEU A 66 5.78 -10.98 -3.61
C LEU A 66 4.52 -10.99 -2.77
N GLY A 67 3.37 -10.76 -3.41
CA GLY A 67 2.08 -10.67 -2.75
C GLY A 67 1.06 -11.63 -3.33
N ALA A 68 0.29 -12.27 -2.45
CA ALA A 68 -0.96 -12.96 -2.75
C ALA A 68 -2.04 -12.43 -1.82
N LEU A 69 -3.16 -12.01 -2.38
CA LEU A 69 -4.29 -11.43 -1.64
C LEU A 69 -5.60 -12.06 -2.12
N SER A 70 -6.51 -12.31 -1.20
CA SER A 70 -7.86 -12.80 -1.51
C SER A 70 -8.86 -12.16 -0.55
N ARG A 71 -9.96 -11.63 -1.11
CA ARG A 71 -11.07 -11.13 -0.31
C ARG A 71 -11.75 -12.28 0.46
N PRO A 72 -12.28 -12.05 1.66
CA PRO A 72 -12.31 -10.73 2.32
C PRO A 72 -11.02 -10.39 3.08
N ALA A 73 -10.20 -11.34 3.53
CA ALA A 73 -9.17 -11.04 4.51
C ALA A 73 -7.92 -11.93 4.42
N SER A 74 -7.67 -12.62 3.30
CA SER A 74 -6.45 -13.43 3.16
C SER A 74 -5.33 -12.63 2.50
N LEU A 75 -4.16 -12.63 3.12
CA LEU A 75 -2.97 -11.90 2.70
C LEU A 75 -1.73 -12.76 2.94
N ARG A 76 -0.85 -12.80 1.94
CA ARG A 76 0.55 -13.24 2.11
C ARG A 76 1.47 -12.23 1.44
N LEU A 77 2.43 -11.71 2.16
CA LEU A 77 3.53 -10.90 1.62
C LEU A 77 4.86 -11.58 1.95
N VAL A 78 5.74 -11.67 0.97
CA VAL A 78 7.09 -12.21 1.15
C VAL A 78 8.08 -11.14 0.68
N GLY A 79 8.81 -10.55 1.61
CA GLY A 79 9.93 -9.67 1.31
C GLY A 79 11.13 -10.49 0.84
N VAL A 80 11.60 -10.23 -0.37
CA VAL A 80 12.74 -10.96 -0.96
C VAL A 80 14.03 -10.28 -0.53
N ALA A 81 14.88 -11.00 0.22
CA ALA A 81 16.21 -10.53 0.57
C ALA A 81 17.24 -10.96 -0.51
N PRO A 82 18.45 -10.38 -0.54
CA PRO A 82 19.53 -10.82 -1.39
C PRO A 82 19.76 -12.34 -1.27
N PHE A 83 20.09 -12.99 -2.38
CA PHE A 83 20.26 -14.43 -2.51
C PHE A 83 18.98 -15.27 -2.46
N GLY A 84 17.79 -14.64 -2.65
CA GLY A 84 16.52 -15.34 -2.79
C GLY A 84 15.90 -15.88 -1.49
N LEU A 85 16.52 -15.65 -0.34
CA LEU A 85 15.93 -16.01 0.96
C LEU A 85 14.86 -14.97 1.36
N PRO A 86 13.77 -15.40 2.04
CA PRO A 86 12.81 -14.45 2.58
C PRO A 86 13.45 -13.55 3.65
N GLY A 87 13.29 -12.23 3.50
CA GLY A 87 13.60 -11.28 4.57
C GLY A 87 12.53 -11.28 5.65
N PHE A 88 11.26 -11.40 5.20
CA PHE A 88 10.10 -11.60 6.06
C PHE A 88 8.99 -12.36 5.31
N ILE A 89 8.08 -12.97 6.05
CA ILE A 89 6.84 -13.53 5.55
C ILE A 89 5.70 -13.05 6.45
N LEU A 90 4.79 -12.23 5.90
CA LEU A 90 3.58 -11.78 6.58
C LEU A 90 2.39 -12.57 6.06
N VAL A 91 1.61 -13.16 6.94
CA VAL A 91 0.38 -13.89 6.62
C VAL A 91 -0.76 -13.41 7.50
N ALA A 92 -1.92 -13.22 6.89
CA ALA A 92 -3.17 -12.97 7.59
C ALA A 92 -4.30 -13.74 6.94
N LYS A 93 -5.23 -14.26 7.74
CA LYS A 93 -6.47 -14.92 7.30
C LYS A 93 -7.63 -14.44 8.14
N LEU A 94 -8.85 -14.64 7.60
CA LEU A 94 -10.06 -14.27 8.31
C LEU A 94 -10.18 -15.06 9.63
N ASN A 95 -10.46 -14.37 10.72
CA ASN A 95 -10.65 -14.94 12.06
C ASN A 95 -9.43 -15.67 12.65
N GLU A 96 -8.25 -15.48 12.08
CA GLU A 96 -7.00 -16.00 12.63
C GLU A 96 -6.08 -14.83 13.02
N ALA A 97 -5.18 -15.09 13.98
CA ALA A 97 -4.11 -14.13 14.29
C ALA A 97 -3.22 -13.94 13.05
N ALA A 98 -2.87 -12.70 12.77
CA ALA A 98 -1.87 -12.40 11.76
C ALA A 98 -0.48 -12.73 12.30
N ILE A 99 0.40 -13.23 11.42
CA ILE A 99 1.76 -13.62 11.78
C ILE A 99 2.78 -12.97 10.84
N LEU A 100 3.88 -12.53 11.41
CA LEU A 100 5.06 -12.09 10.69
C LEU A 100 6.24 -12.96 11.08
N VAL A 101 6.72 -13.75 10.13
CA VAL A 101 7.90 -14.58 10.28
C VAL A 101 9.13 -13.78 9.88
N LEU A 102 10.12 -13.72 10.76
CA LEU A 102 11.43 -13.09 10.58
C LEU A 102 12.53 -14.16 10.56
N PRO A 103 12.87 -14.72 9.39
CA PRO A 103 13.72 -15.90 9.30
C PRO A 103 15.14 -15.68 9.83
N ARG A 104 15.68 -14.47 9.66
CA ARG A 104 17.04 -14.12 10.14
C ARG A 104 17.14 -14.10 11.67
N GLU A 105 16.04 -13.69 12.30
CA GLU A 105 15.94 -13.55 13.75
C GLU A 105 15.39 -14.82 14.41
N LYS A 106 14.92 -15.78 13.60
CA LYS A 106 14.21 -16.99 14.04
C LYS A 106 13.02 -16.64 14.95
N ARG A 107 12.26 -15.60 14.57
CA ARG A 107 11.13 -15.09 15.34
C ARG A 107 9.84 -15.13 14.55
N VAL A 108 8.74 -15.29 15.26
CA VAL A 108 7.37 -15.16 14.77
C VAL A 108 6.67 -14.12 15.62
N VAL A 109 6.36 -12.98 15.01
CA VAL A 109 5.58 -11.93 15.67
C VAL A 109 4.11 -12.17 15.37
N THR A 110 3.29 -12.24 16.41
CA THR A 110 1.85 -12.47 16.31
C THR A 110 1.08 -11.21 16.64
N ALA A 111 -0.04 -10.98 15.94
CA ALA A 111 -0.96 -9.88 16.23
C ALA A 111 -2.41 -10.34 16.02
N THR A 112 -3.34 -9.77 16.75
CA THR A 112 -4.78 -10.03 16.58
C THR A 112 -5.31 -9.50 15.25
N ALA A 113 -4.65 -8.46 14.70
CA ALA A 113 -5.01 -7.81 13.45
C ALA A 113 -3.77 -7.50 12.61
N VAL A 114 -3.90 -7.57 11.29
CA VAL A 114 -2.79 -7.39 10.35
C VAL A 114 -2.28 -5.95 10.28
N GLU A 115 -3.10 -4.98 10.68
CA GLU A 115 -2.82 -3.55 10.61
C GLU A 115 -1.52 -3.18 11.33
N GLY A 116 -1.31 -3.73 12.53
CA GLY A 116 -0.09 -3.52 13.31
C GLY A 116 1.16 -4.07 12.61
N LEU A 117 1.06 -5.26 12.03
CA LEU A 117 2.16 -5.88 11.30
C LEU A 117 2.46 -5.15 9.98
N LEU A 118 1.42 -4.70 9.25
CA LEU A 118 1.60 -3.86 8.06
C LEU A 118 2.22 -2.51 8.42
N SER A 119 1.81 -1.92 9.54
CA SER A 119 2.44 -0.69 10.03
C SER A 119 3.93 -0.90 10.33
N MET A 120 4.31 -2.03 10.90
CA MET A 120 5.70 -2.37 11.21
C MET A 120 6.54 -2.57 9.95
N VAL A 121 6.05 -3.32 8.94
CA VAL A 121 6.86 -3.67 7.74
C VAL A 121 6.78 -2.63 6.63
N ALA A 122 5.67 -1.88 6.53
CA ALA A 122 5.41 -0.97 5.42
C ALA A 122 5.08 0.47 5.85
N GLY A 123 4.99 0.74 7.16
CA GLY A 123 4.65 2.07 7.69
C GLY A 123 3.19 2.49 7.42
N VAL A 124 2.30 1.55 7.07
CA VAL A 124 0.89 1.83 6.78
C VAL A 124 -0.02 0.90 7.58
N SER A 125 -1.00 1.46 8.29
CA SER A 125 -2.00 0.71 9.06
C SER A 125 -3.25 0.53 8.20
N LEU A 126 -3.40 -0.65 7.60
CA LEU A 126 -4.51 -1.00 6.72
C LEU A 126 -4.98 -2.43 7.01
N SER A 127 -6.30 -2.64 6.98
CA SER A 127 -6.85 -3.99 6.93
C SER A 127 -6.46 -4.70 5.62
N THR A 128 -6.54 -6.01 5.57
CA THR A 128 -6.26 -6.77 4.33
C THR A 128 -7.13 -6.28 3.17
N GLU A 129 -8.40 -6.03 3.43
CA GLU A 129 -9.35 -5.59 2.40
C GLU A 129 -9.03 -4.18 1.89
N ASP A 130 -8.70 -3.24 2.78
CA ASP A 130 -8.27 -1.88 2.41
C ASP A 130 -6.90 -1.89 1.71
N PHE A 131 -5.99 -2.78 2.12
CA PHE A 131 -4.70 -2.92 1.45
C PHE A 131 -4.87 -3.37 0.00
N LEU A 132 -5.73 -4.38 -0.25
CA LEU A 132 -6.07 -4.80 -1.61
C LEU A 132 -6.75 -3.66 -2.40
N ALA A 133 -7.66 -2.93 -1.77
CA ALA A 133 -8.32 -1.79 -2.41
C ALA A 133 -7.31 -0.71 -2.82
N VAL A 134 -6.40 -0.33 -1.94
CA VAL A 134 -5.35 0.66 -2.22
C VAL A 134 -4.42 0.16 -3.33
N LEU A 135 -3.98 -1.10 -3.31
CA LEU A 135 -3.13 -1.65 -4.37
C LEU A 135 -3.82 -1.71 -5.75
N THR A 136 -5.14 -1.78 -5.77
CA THR A 136 -5.92 -1.83 -7.01
C THR A 136 -6.49 -0.47 -7.45
N GLY A 137 -6.19 0.61 -6.71
CA GLY A 137 -6.57 1.98 -7.06
C GLY A 137 -7.88 2.46 -6.45
N CYS A 138 -8.55 1.68 -5.58
CA CYS A 138 -9.62 2.17 -4.74
C CYS A 138 -9.06 2.77 -3.45
N VAL A 139 -9.63 3.86 -2.97
CA VAL A 139 -9.19 4.55 -1.74
C VAL A 139 -9.62 3.78 -0.49
N VAL A 140 -10.77 3.12 -0.57
CA VAL A 140 -11.40 2.29 0.46
C VAL A 140 -11.99 1.04 -0.18
N ALA A 141 -12.17 -0.01 0.61
CA ALA A 141 -12.63 -1.32 0.10
C ALA A 141 -14.04 -1.29 -0.50
N ALA A 142 -14.95 -0.55 0.13
CA ALA A 142 -16.34 -0.39 -0.32
C ALA A 142 -16.69 1.10 -0.47
N PRO A 143 -16.29 1.75 -1.58
CA PRO A 143 -16.55 3.18 -1.74
C PRO A 143 -18.02 3.43 -2.08
N GLU A 144 -18.68 4.27 -1.25
CA GLU A 144 -20.03 4.74 -1.48
C GLU A 144 -20.03 6.24 -1.85
N PRO A 145 -20.26 6.60 -3.12
CA PRO A 145 -20.19 7.99 -3.54
C PRO A 145 -21.35 8.81 -2.98
N GLN A 146 -21.06 9.83 -2.19
CA GLN A 146 -22.06 10.69 -1.53
C GLN A 146 -22.27 12.01 -2.24
N GLN A 147 -21.19 12.68 -2.62
CA GLN A 147 -21.20 13.96 -3.32
C GLN A 147 -19.89 14.18 -4.07
N ALA A 148 -19.92 15.04 -5.08
CA ALA A 148 -18.71 15.37 -5.83
C ALA A 148 -18.58 16.89 -6.05
N LYS A 149 -17.33 17.30 -6.24
CA LYS A 149 -16.93 18.65 -6.67
C LYS A 149 -16.00 18.57 -7.85
N ILE A 150 -16.14 19.50 -8.79
CA ILE A 150 -15.16 19.68 -9.87
C ILE A 150 -14.31 20.93 -9.58
N TYR A 151 -13.01 20.78 -9.78
CA TYR A 151 -12.00 21.81 -9.57
C TYR A 151 -11.62 22.47 -10.92
N GLY A 152 -11.02 23.66 -10.87
CA GLY A 152 -10.69 24.44 -12.06
C GLY A 152 -9.72 23.76 -13.02
N ASN A 153 -8.91 22.79 -12.56
CA ASN A 153 -8.00 21.98 -13.35
C ASN A 153 -8.63 20.68 -13.92
N GLY A 154 -9.97 20.56 -13.84
CA GLY A 154 -10.71 19.40 -14.35
C GLY A 154 -10.74 18.17 -13.45
N TRP A 155 -10.13 18.23 -12.26
CA TRP A 155 -10.22 17.15 -11.29
C TRP A 155 -11.62 17.02 -10.71
N ILE A 156 -12.09 15.80 -10.49
CA ILE A 156 -13.34 15.52 -9.80
C ILE A 156 -13.01 14.87 -8.47
N GLY A 157 -13.31 15.54 -7.36
CA GLY A 157 -13.21 14.97 -6.02
C GLY A 157 -14.56 14.40 -5.61
N VAL A 158 -14.63 13.09 -5.37
CA VAL A 158 -15.82 12.37 -4.94
C VAL A 158 -15.65 11.93 -3.49
N LYS A 159 -16.54 12.37 -2.60
CA LYS A 159 -16.61 11.82 -1.25
C LYS A 159 -17.14 10.40 -1.30
N VAL A 160 -16.37 9.45 -0.80
CA VAL A 160 -16.69 8.01 -0.77
C VAL A 160 -17.11 7.53 0.62
N ASN A 161 -16.93 8.37 1.62
CA ASN A 161 -17.51 8.34 2.96
C ASN A 161 -17.27 9.74 3.59
N PRO A 162 -17.73 10.02 4.82
CA PRO A 162 -17.58 11.36 5.44
C PRO A 162 -16.13 11.88 5.49
N GLU A 163 -15.16 11.00 5.62
CA GLU A 163 -13.75 11.37 5.86
C GLU A 163 -12.81 11.03 4.68
N SER A 164 -13.33 10.35 3.64
CA SER A 164 -12.51 9.90 2.53
C SER A 164 -12.96 10.51 1.20
N THR A 165 -12.00 10.86 0.36
CA THR A 165 -12.25 11.44 -0.97
C THR A 165 -11.40 10.73 -2.02
N ALA A 166 -12.02 10.29 -3.09
CA ALA A 166 -11.36 9.83 -4.30
C ALA A 166 -11.28 10.98 -5.31
N TYR A 167 -10.13 11.15 -5.93
CA TYR A 167 -9.90 12.16 -6.96
C TYR A 167 -9.74 11.50 -8.31
N LEU A 168 -10.60 11.90 -9.26
CA LEU A 168 -10.65 11.34 -10.61
C LEU A 168 -10.09 12.33 -11.62
N GLN A 169 -9.45 11.79 -12.64
CA GLN A 169 -9.13 12.46 -13.90
C GLN A 169 -9.53 11.59 -15.08
N THR A 170 -9.65 12.19 -16.24
CA THR A 170 -9.82 11.45 -17.50
C THR A 170 -8.44 11.24 -18.11
N VAL A 171 -8.04 9.99 -18.28
CA VAL A 171 -6.81 9.57 -18.95
C VAL A 171 -7.23 8.74 -20.15
N ASP A 172 -6.78 9.07 -21.35
CA ASP A 172 -7.15 8.40 -22.60
C ASP A 172 -8.67 8.21 -22.77
N ASN A 173 -9.45 9.25 -22.48
CA ASN A 173 -10.93 9.25 -22.46
C ASN A 173 -11.59 8.32 -21.44
N VAL A 174 -10.83 7.74 -20.51
CA VAL A 174 -11.36 6.87 -19.45
C VAL A 174 -11.19 7.57 -18.10
N PRO A 175 -12.26 7.70 -17.28
CA PRO A 175 -12.12 8.18 -15.91
C PRO A 175 -11.36 7.15 -15.07
N VAL A 176 -10.32 7.60 -14.38
CA VAL A 176 -9.53 6.79 -13.44
C VAL A 176 -9.34 7.54 -12.13
N ILE A 177 -9.15 6.82 -11.03
CA ILE A 177 -8.74 7.40 -9.78
C ILE A 177 -7.23 7.67 -9.86
N VAL A 178 -6.84 8.94 -9.71
CA VAL A 178 -5.43 9.37 -9.73
C VAL A 178 -4.90 9.70 -8.34
N ALA A 179 -5.80 9.91 -7.37
CA ALA A 179 -5.42 10.08 -5.98
C ALA A 179 -6.59 9.75 -5.05
N GLY A 180 -6.26 9.55 -3.77
CA GLY A 180 -7.23 9.36 -2.72
C GLY A 180 -6.75 9.88 -1.39
N ARG A 181 -7.66 10.38 -0.56
CA ARG A 181 -7.40 10.78 0.81
C ARG A 181 -8.38 10.08 1.75
N ARG A 182 -7.85 9.53 2.83
CA ARG A 182 -8.60 9.00 3.96
C ARG A 182 -7.89 9.40 5.26
N PRO A 183 -8.49 9.22 6.45
CA PRO A 183 -7.80 9.49 7.71
C PRO A 183 -6.43 8.82 7.75
N GLY A 184 -5.41 9.58 8.12
CA GLY A 184 -4.04 9.09 8.21
C GLY A 184 -3.34 8.69 6.90
N LEU A 185 -4.02 8.68 5.73
CA LEU A 185 -3.44 8.19 4.49
C LEU A 185 -3.81 9.04 3.27
N THR A 186 -2.83 9.34 2.44
CA THR A 186 -3.03 9.87 1.08
C THR A 186 -2.32 8.95 0.09
N ALA A 187 -3.00 8.58 -0.99
CA ALA A 187 -2.51 7.75 -2.07
C ALA A 187 -2.52 8.51 -3.40
N TRP A 188 -1.52 8.28 -4.23
CA TRP A 188 -1.47 8.71 -5.63
C TRP A 188 -1.27 7.49 -6.52
N TYR A 189 -1.95 7.49 -7.67
CA TYR A 189 -1.99 6.38 -8.60
C TYR A 189 -1.59 6.85 -9.99
N SER A 190 -0.70 6.11 -10.65
CA SER A 190 -0.28 6.39 -12.02
C SER A 190 -0.04 5.11 -12.81
N ASP A 191 0.27 5.26 -14.11
CA ASP A 191 0.60 4.16 -15.01
C ASP A 191 -0.53 3.11 -15.08
N HIS A 192 -1.77 3.57 -15.32
CA HIS A 192 -2.94 2.72 -15.35
C HIS A 192 -2.94 1.76 -16.56
N ILE A 193 -3.12 0.46 -16.29
CA ILE A 193 -3.32 -0.57 -17.32
C ILE A 193 -4.64 -1.27 -17.04
N ARG A 194 -5.57 -1.20 -17.99
CA ARG A 194 -6.93 -1.74 -17.84
C ARG A 194 -7.65 -1.20 -16.59
N GLY A 195 -7.40 0.06 -16.25
CA GLY A 195 -8.00 0.74 -15.10
C GLY A 195 -7.37 0.42 -13.74
N LEU A 196 -6.34 -0.41 -13.67
CA LEU A 196 -5.57 -0.70 -12.45
C LEU A 196 -4.23 0.05 -12.48
N PRO A 197 -3.81 0.71 -11.40
CA PRO A 197 -2.54 1.40 -11.34
C PRO A 197 -1.37 0.41 -11.35
N ARG A 198 -0.23 0.84 -11.88
CA ARG A 198 1.04 0.13 -11.78
C ARG A 198 2.01 0.82 -10.84
N ARG A 199 1.76 2.08 -10.53
CA ARG A 199 2.53 2.85 -9.59
C ARG A 199 1.62 3.48 -8.55
N ILE A 200 2.01 3.32 -7.29
CA ILE A 200 1.26 3.80 -6.13
C ILE A 200 2.25 4.48 -5.20
N ASP A 201 2.00 5.74 -4.88
CA ASP A 201 2.76 6.49 -3.89
C ASP A 201 1.83 6.76 -2.70
N LEU A 202 2.20 6.32 -1.50
CA LEU A 202 1.44 6.52 -0.28
C LEU A 202 2.19 7.48 0.66
N ARG A 203 1.42 8.29 1.37
CA ARG A 203 1.88 9.01 2.56
C ARG A 203 0.93 8.72 3.70
N ALA A 204 1.46 8.18 4.76
CA ALA A 204 0.71 7.91 5.96
C ALA A 204 1.18 8.79 7.11
N ARG A 205 0.28 9.00 8.07
CA ARG A 205 0.56 9.56 9.39
C ARG A 205 -0.12 8.68 10.42
N ASP A 206 0.63 8.25 11.41
CA ASP A 206 0.05 7.53 12.53
C ASP A 206 -0.61 8.51 13.54
N ASP A 207 -1.26 7.96 14.56
CA ASP A 207 -1.96 8.73 15.59
C ASP A 207 -1.03 9.65 16.39
N SER A 208 0.27 9.35 16.43
CA SER A 208 1.30 10.21 17.04
C SER A 208 1.80 11.31 16.08
N GLY A 209 1.27 11.38 14.85
CA GLY A 209 1.65 12.34 13.82
C GLY A 209 2.95 11.99 13.08
N ARG A 210 3.53 10.80 13.33
CA ARG A 210 4.73 10.34 12.62
C ARG A 210 4.39 10.06 11.16
N ALA A 211 5.20 10.59 10.27
CA ALA A 211 5.00 10.44 8.84
C ALA A 211 5.78 9.24 8.30
N SER A 212 5.16 8.50 7.41
CA SER A 212 5.78 7.47 6.59
C SER A 212 5.45 7.66 5.11
N SER A 213 6.31 7.17 4.24
CA SER A 213 6.08 7.13 2.80
C SER A 213 6.35 5.74 2.25
N LEU A 214 5.52 5.32 1.29
CA LEU A 214 5.62 4.04 0.63
C LEU A 214 5.42 4.24 -0.87
N ALA A 215 6.43 3.95 -1.66
CA ALA A 215 6.34 3.91 -3.12
C ALA A 215 6.34 2.45 -3.58
N VAL A 216 5.35 2.09 -4.37
CA VAL A 216 5.14 0.73 -4.88
C VAL A 216 5.03 0.77 -6.39
N THR A 217 5.81 -0.09 -7.06
CA THR A 217 5.63 -0.38 -8.49
C THR A 217 5.21 -1.83 -8.64
N LEU A 218 4.04 -2.04 -9.25
CA LEU A 218 3.46 -3.37 -9.45
C LEU A 218 3.94 -3.96 -10.78
N SER A 219 4.53 -5.13 -10.71
CA SER A 219 4.89 -5.96 -11.86
C SER A 219 4.25 -7.34 -11.75
N GLN A 220 4.21 -8.09 -12.84
CA GLN A 220 3.65 -9.45 -12.87
C GLN A 220 2.28 -9.56 -12.18
N LEU A 221 1.43 -8.54 -12.37
CA LEU A 221 0.12 -8.47 -11.73
C LEU A 221 -0.88 -9.40 -12.44
N SER A 222 -1.39 -10.38 -11.71
CA SER A 222 -2.51 -11.24 -12.08
C SER A 222 -3.66 -11.02 -11.11
N VAL A 223 -4.87 -10.86 -11.63
CA VAL A 223 -6.08 -10.65 -10.81
C VAL A 223 -7.15 -11.67 -11.18
N ASN A 224 -7.99 -12.01 -10.20
CA ASN A 224 -9.08 -12.97 -10.35
C ASN A 224 -8.62 -14.35 -10.83
N ILE A 225 -7.42 -14.75 -10.39
CA ILE A 225 -6.90 -16.11 -10.55
C ILE A 225 -7.32 -16.95 -9.35
N GLU A 226 -7.36 -18.25 -9.53
CA GLU A 226 -7.55 -19.20 -8.43
C GLU A 226 -6.28 -19.20 -7.55
N LEU A 227 -6.46 -19.08 -6.25
CA LEU A 227 -5.40 -19.15 -5.25
C LEU A 227 -5.80 -20.22 -4.24
N GLU A 228 -4.99 -21.28 -4.17
CA GLU A 228 -5.21 -22.36 -3.20
C GLU A 228 -5.10 -21.81 -1.76
N PRO A 229 -5.90 -22.31 -0.81
CA PRO A 229 -5.87 -21.86 0.59
C PRO A 229 -4.47 -21.99 1.23
N GLU A 230 -3.68 -22.98 0.82
CA GLU A 230 -2.34 -23.26 1.29
C GLU A 230 -1.35 -22.12 1.00
N VAL A 231 -1.63 -21.32 -0.04
CA VAL A 231 -0.83 -20.12 -0.35
C VAL A 231 -0.76 -19.18 0.86
N PHE A 232 -1.80 -19.16 1.68
CA PHE A 232 -1.90 -18.29 2.85
C PHE A 232 -1.41 -18.97 4.14
N ASN A 233 -0.69 -20.09 4.07
CA ASN A 233 -0.05 -20.71 5.20
C ASN A 233 1.43 -20.33 5.25
N ALA A 234 2.01 -20.20 6.45
CA ALA A 234 3.43 -20.07 6.64
C ALA A 234 3.96 -21.35 7.29
N GLU A 235 4.99 -21.95 6.69
CA GLU A 235 5.75 -23.01 7.33
C GLU A 235 6.71 -22.37 8.32
N ILE A 236 6.59 -22.72 9.60
CA ILE A 236 7.39 -22.17 10.69
C ILE A 236 8.22 -23.30 11.30
N PRO A 237 9.56 -23.21 11.24
CA PRO A 237 10.43 -24.20 11.90
C PRO A 237 10.21 -24.22 13.42
N GLU A 238 10.40 -25.38 14.05
CA GLU A 238 10.17 -25.59 15.48
C GLU A 238 11.11 -24.76 16.39
N ASP A 239 12.26 -24.34 15.86
CA ASP A 239 13.26 -23.56 16.60
C ASP A 239 12.99 -22.05 16.61
N TYR A 240 11.82 -21.61 16.10
CA TYR A 240 11.44 -20.18 16.11
C TYR A 240 10.74 -19.81 17.40
N VAL A 241 11.04 -18.60 17.89
CA VAL A 241 10.44 -18.05 19.11
C VAL A 241 9.22 -17.19 18.74
N TYR A 242 8.09 -17.48 19.36
CA TYR A 242 6.87 -16.69 19.23
C TYR A 242 6.88 -15.54 20.22
N VAL A 243 6.56 -14.35 19.74
CA VAL A 243 6.37 -13.13 20.54
C VAL A 243 5.13 -12.40 20.05
N THR A 244 4.49 -11.64 20.92
CA THR A 244 3.42 -10.73 20.50
C THR A 244 4.00 -9.47 19.85
N LEU A 245 3.17 -8.73 19.11
CA LEU A 245 3.58 -7.46 18.52
C LEU A 245 4.00 -6.45 19.61
N GLU A 246 3.29 -6.42 20.73
CA GLU A 246 3.55 -5.54 21.87
C GLU A 246 4.92 -5.86 22.51
N GLU A 247 5.21 -7.13 22.73
CA GLU A 247 6.52 -7.59 23.27
C GLU A 247 7.64 -7.19 22.30
N PHE A 248 7.46 -7.46 20.99
CA PHE A 248 8.46 -7.14 19.98
C PHE A 248 8.75 -5.63 19.93
N GLN A 249 7.72 -4.78 19.98
CA GLN A 249 7.88 -3.33 19.99
C GLN A 249 8.57 -2.81 21.25
N SER A 250 8.22 -3.36 22.43
CA SER A 250 8.83 -2.96 23.70
C SER A 250 10.31 -3.31 23.79
N GLU A 251 10.72 -4.44 23.22
CA GLU A 251 12.15 -4.80 23.10
C GLU A 251 12.91 -3.79 22.21
N GLY A 252 12.32 -3.39 21.06
CA GLY A 252 12.90 -2.40 20.15
C GLY A 252 13.10 -1.04 20.83
N GLU A 253 12.10 -0.53 21.53
CA GLU A 253 12.18 0.73 22.27
C GLU A 253 13.25 0.69 23.39
N THR A 254 13.40 -0.46 24.05
CA THR A 254 14.41 -0.65 25.09
C THR A 254 15.81 -0.61 24.51
N LEU A 255 16.06 -1.17 23.34
CA LEU A 255 17.35 -1.15 22.65
C LEU A 255 17.70 0.26 22.14
N GLU A 256 16.72 1.01 21.60
CA GLU A 256 16.92 2.40 21.20
C GLU A 256 17.27 3.30 22.38
N ASN A 257 16.53 3.19 23.49
CA ASN A 257 16.76 3.98 24.71
C ASN A 257 18.12 3.70 25.36
N ASN A 258 18.64 2.48 25.20
CA ASN A 258 19.95 2.08 25.72
C ASN A 258 21.11 2.38 24.75
N GLY A 259 20.86 3.03 23.60
CA GLY A 259 21.89 3.40 22.62
C GLY A 259 22.54 2.21 21.91
N LEU A 260 21.93 1.03 21.93
CA LEU A 260 22.44 -0.21 21.32
C LEU A 260 22.08 -0.36 19.83
N LEU A 261 21.14 0.45 19.32
CA LEU A 261 20.83 0.54 17.90
C LEU A 261 21.52 1.78 17.30
N VAL A 262 22.64 1.55 16.61
CA VAL A 262 23.24 2.57 15.73
C VAL A 262 22.48 2.51 14.41
N PRO A 263 21.88 3.62 13.92
CA PRO A 263 21.25 3.62 12.61
C PRO A 263 22.30 3.27 11.54
N PRO A 264 21.96 2.49 10.51
CA PRO A 264 22.86 2.22 9.40
C PRO A 264 23.20 3.53 8.68
N GLN A 265 24.50 3.79 8.52
CA GLN A 265 25.06 4.92 7.76
C GLN A 265 24.86 4.73 6.25
#